data_fb794a0991ca54b680c7f77e3334ac29
#
_entry.id   fb794a0991ca54b680c7f77e3334ac29
#
_cell.length_a   1.000
_cell.length_b   1.000
_cell.length_c   1.000
_cell.angle_alpha   90.00
_cell.angle_beta   90.00
_cell.angle_gamma   90.00
#
_symmetry.space_group_name_H-M   'P 1'
#
loop_
_entity.id
_entity.type
_entity.pdbx_description
1 polymer ?
#
loop_
_entity_poly.entity_id
_entity_poly.type
_entity_poly.pdbx_seq_one_letter_code
_entity_poly.pdbx_strand_id
1 'polypeptide(L)'
;MNIILVEGMDGAGKTTLVEKLKALNTDILCKHFTHKDVEATPDPILRYVQHLEYASEQQASTVIFDRGWYSDMIYENILRGGWHAVSAEQISIVERLCKSYGDLTVVFVTTSVNSAWARCKQRGEDLITSKDLLKKVSAAYNEAIKLAKLSSLGMVYEVKT
;
A
#
# COMPACT_ATOMS: atom_id res chain seq x y z
N MET A 1 -18.39 -5.61 0.90
CA MET A 1 -17.42 -4.72 0.23
C MET A 1 -16.11 -5.48 0.04
N ASN A 2 -15.45 -5.33 -1.08
CA ASN A 2 -14.10 -5.86 -1.29
C ASN A 2 -13.07 -4.77 -0.96
N ILE A 3 -12.04 -5.13 -0.22
CA ILE A 3 -10.95 -4.21 0.12
C ILE A 3 -9.67 -4.77 -0.47
N ILE A 4 -9.03 -4.01 -1.35
CA ILE A 4 -7.82 -4.41 -2.06
C ILE A 4 -6.70 -3.44 -1.68
N LEU A 5 -5.67 -3.96 -1.03
CA LEU A 5 -4.44 -3.22 -0.79
C LEU A 5 -3.43 -3.56 -1.89
N VAL A 6 -2.96 -2.55 -2.62
CA VAL A 6 -1.91 -2.70 -3.64
C VAL A 6 -0.62 -2.09 -3.13
N GLU A 7 0.39 -2.91 -2.96
CA GLU A 7 1.69 -2.57 -2.39
C GLU A 7 2.84 -2.85 -3.35
N GLY A 8 3.96 -2.20 -3.14
CA GLY A 8 5.17 -2.41 -3.92
C GLY A 8 6.02 -1.15 -4.01
N MET A 9 7.31 -1.32 -4.29
CA MET A 9 8.25 -0.21 -4.41
C MET A 9 7.93 0.71 -5.60
N ASP A 10 8.56 1.87 -5.63
CA ASP A 10 8.47 2.78 -6.78
C ASP A 10 8.96 2.08 -8.04
N GLY A 11 8.27 2.31 -9.15
CA GLY A 11 8.58 1.67 -10.42
C GLY A 11 8.16 0.19 -10.53
N ALA A 12 7.50 -0.40 -9.54
CA ALA A 12 7.07 -1.79 -9.60
C ALA A 12 5.91 -2.05 -10.58
N GLY A 13 5.13 -1.03 -10.94
CA GLY A 13 3.99 -1.18 -11.85
C GLY A 13 2.62 -1.18 -11.16
N LYS A 14 2.53 -0.68 -9.92
CA LYS A 14 1.27 -0.57 -9.16
C LYS A 14 0.18 0.20 -9.90
N THR A 15 0.52 1.37 -10.44
CA THR A 15 -0.43 2.21 -11.16
C THR A 15 -1.11 1.46 -12.30
N THR A 16 -0.36 0.68 -13.06
CA THR A 16 -0.91 -0.15 -14.15
C THR A 16 -1.92 -1.17 -13.62
N LEU A 17 -1.62 -1.82 -12.50
CA LEU A 17 -2.53 -2.75 -11.86
C LEU A 17 -3.78 -2.05 -11.33
N VAL A 18 -3.62 -0.94 -10.63
CA VAL A 18 -4.74 -0.15 -10.08
C VAL A 18 -5.68 0.31 -11.19
N GLU A 19 -5.15 0.84 -12.30
CA GLU A 19 -5.97 1.26 -13.44
C GLU A 19 -6.72 0.09 -14.08
N LYS A 20 -6.10 -1.09 -14.19
CA LYS A 20 -6.79 -2.30 -14.66
C LYS A 20 -7.92 -2.71 -13.71
N LEU A 21 -7.70 -2.67 -12.41
CA LEU A 21 -8.74 -2.99 -11.42
C LEU A 21 -9.91 -2.00 -11.50
N LYS A 22 -9.62 -0.70 -11.61
CA LYS A 22 -10.64 0.35 -11.76
C LYS A 22 -11.49 0.18 -13.02
N ALA A 23 -10.92 -0.35 -14.09
CA ALA A 23 -11.64 -0.60 -15.35
C ALA A 23 -12.64 -1.76 -15.27
N LEU A 24 -12.54 -2.62 -14.24
CA LEU A 24 -13.42 -3.78 -14.09
C LEU A 24 -14.78 -3.46 -13.47
N ASN A 25 -14.90 -2.35 -12.76
CA ASN A 25 -16.13 -1.98 -12.05
C ASN A 25 -16.21 -0.44 -11.88
N THR A 26 -17.43 0.09 -11.93
CA THR A 26 -17.70 1.54 -11.77
C THR A 26 -17.82 1.96 -10.30
N ASP A 27 -18.13 1.05 -9.38
CA ASP A 27 -18.38 1.34 -7.96
C ASP A 27 -17.12 1.13 -7.12
N ILE A 28 -15.98 1.61 -7.62
CA ILE A 28 -14.69 1.50 -6.96
C ILE A 28 -14.27 2.85 -6.42
N LEU A 29 -13.96 2.90 -5.13
CA LEU A 29 -13.24 4.02 -4.52
C LEU A 29 -11.75 3.65 -4.40
N CYS A 30 -10.89 4.51 -4.95
CA CYS A 30 -9.45 4.35 -4.85
C CYS A 30 -8.87 5.46 -3.97
N LYS A 31 -8.07 5.08 -2.98
CA LYS A 31 -7.37 6.03 -2.10
C LYS A 31 -5.87 5.77 -2.13
N HIS A 32 -5.13 6.83 -2.39
CA HIS A 32 -3.70 6.91 -2.18
C HIS A 32 -3.46 7.90 -1.03
N PHE A 33 -2.96 7.41 0.10
CA PHE A 33 -2.57 8.28 1.21
C PHE A 33 -1.22 8.93 0.92
N THR A 34 -1.20 10.26 0.98
CA THR A 34 0.01 11.06 0.85
C THR A 34 0.65 11.32 2.21
N HIS A 35 1.86 11.85 2.22
CA HIS A 35 2.48 12.30 3.47
C HIS A 35 1.64 13.35 4.21
N LYS A 36 0.95 14.23 3.48
CA LYS A 36 0.01 15.21 4.06
C LYS A 36 -1.16 14.54 4.79
N ASP A 37 -1.69 13.46 4.24
CA ASP A 37 -2.74 12.68 4.91
C ASP A 37 -2.22 12.07 6.22
N VAL A 38 -0.98 11.58 6.23
CA VAL A 38 -0.32 11.04 7.43
C VAL A 38 -0.09 12.12 8.47
N GLU A 39 0.35 13.32 8.08
CA GLU A 39 0.51 14.45 8.99
C GLU A 39 -0.82 14.93 9.56
N ALA A 40 -1.88 14.99 8.75
CA ALA A 40 -3.21 15.42 9.18
C ALA A 40 -3.88 14.41 10.14
N THR A 41 -3.67 13.12 9.90
CA THR A 41 -4.21 12.03 10.74
C THR A 41 -3.08 11.03 11.00
N PRO A 42 -2.20 11.29 11.98
CA PRO A 42 -1.04 10.44 12.25
C PRO A 42 -1.40 9.03 12.71
N ASP A 43 -2.52 8.90 13.41
CA ASP A 43 -3.02 7.57 13.83
C ASP A 43 -3.48 6.78 12.58
N PRO A 44 -2.76 5.70 12.21
CA PRO A 44 -3.12 4.91 11.05
C PRO A 44 -4.48 4.24 11.19
N ILE A 45 -4.85 3.82 12.39
CA ILE A 45 -6.13 3.17 12.63
C ILE A 45 -7.28 4.13 12.30
N LEU A 46 -7.22 5.34 12.84
CA LEU A 46 -8.21 6.37 12.57
C LEU A 46 -8.28 6.73 11.07
N ARG A 47 -7.13 6.87 10.42
CA ARG A 47 -7.03 7.22 8.99
C ARG A 47 -7.73 6.19 8.09
N TYR A 48 -7.50 4.89 8.33
CA TYR A 48 -8.12 3.84 7.54
C TYR A 48 -9.61 3.67 7.87
N VAL A 49 -10.00 3.76 9.14
CA VAL A 49 -11.40 3.71 9.56
C VAL A 49 -12.22 4.80 8.89
N GLN A 50 -11.78 6.05 8.95
CA GLN A 50 -12.50 7.17 8.34
C GLN A 50 -12.74 6.95 6.84
N HIS A 51 -11.75 6.38 6.13
CA HIS A 51 -11.92 6.10 4.72
C HIS A 51 -12.87 4.92 4.45
N LEU A 52 -12.83 3.88 5.27
CA LEU A 52 -13.74 2.72 5.16
C LEU A 52 -15.19 3.12 5.48
N GLU A 53 -15.39 3.97 6.49
CA GLU A 53 -16.71 4.54 6.81
C GLU A 53 -17.25 5.36 5.63
N TYR A 54 -16.44 6.26 5.10
CA TYR A 54 -16.82 7.04 3.92
C TYR A 54 -17.19 6.14 2.73
N ALA A 55 -16.37 5.12 2.45
CA ALA A 55 -16.65 4.17 1.37
C ALA A 55 -17.96 3.39 1.58
N SER A 56 -18.24 3.01 2.82
CA SER A 56 -19.49 2.35 3.20
C SER A 56 -20.69 3.27 3.00
N GLU A 57 -20.60 4.53 3.40
CA GLU A 57 -21.65 5.55 3.18
C GLU A 57 -21.91 5.77 1.68
N GLN A 58 -20.88 5.73 0.86
CA GLN A 58 -21.00 5.82 -0.60
C GLN A 58 -21.49 4.52 -1.26
N GLN A 59 -21.74 3.47 -0.50
CA GLN A 59 -22.14 2.15 -0.98
C GLN A 59 -21.14 1.56 -2.00
N ALA A 60 -19.86 1.83 -1.83
CA ALA A 60 -18.82 1.30 -2.70
C ALA A 60 -18.80 -0.23 -2.65
N SER A 61 -18.75 -0.87 -3.79
CA SER A 61 -18.58 -2.33 -3.89
C SER A 61 -17.14 -2.75 -3.60
N THR A 62 -16.19 -1.87 -3.92
CA THR A 62 -14.75 -2.12 -3.78
C THR A 62 -14.02 -0.86 -3.36
N VAL A 63 -13.11 -1.02 -2.40
CA VAL A 63 -12.12 0.00 -2.02
C VAL A 63 -10.74 -0.49 -2.42
N ILE A 64 -9.98 0.34 -3.14
CA ILE A 64 -8.57 0.10 -3.44
C ILE A 64 -7.73 1.09 -2.64
N PHE A 65 -6.84 0.58 -1.80
CA PHE A 65 -5.73 1.35 -1.25
C PHE A 65 -4.52 1.20 -2.16
N ASP A 66 -4.17 2.26 -2.90
CA ASP A 66 -2.93 2.34 -3.67
C ASP A 66 -1.82 2.80 -2.74
N ARG A 67 -1.07 1.86 -2.23
CA ARG A 67 -0.24 1.90 -1.02
C ARG A 67 -1.09 2.00 0.27
N GLY A 68 -0.58 1.44 1.33
CA GLY A 68 -1.22 1.50 2.63
C GLY A 68 -0.24 1.20 3.75
N TRP A 69 -0.65 0.38 4.68
CA TRP A 69 0.06 0.17 5.95
C TRP A 69 1.46 -0.45 5.82
N TYR A 70 1.72 -1.29 4.82
CA TYR A 70 3.09 -1.79 4.58
C TYR A 70 3.99 -0.70 4.01
N SER A 71 3.49 0.11 3.08
CA SER A 71 4.19 1.31 2.59
C SER A 71 4.46 2.30 3.71
N ASP A 72 3.48 2.59 4.56
CA ASP A 72 3.63 3.49 5.71
C ASP A 72 4.74 3.00 6.64
N MET A 73 4.77 1.70 6.94
CA MET A 73 5.83 1.10 7.74
C MET A 73 7.21 1.27 7.09
N ILE A 74 7.31 0.99 5.79
CA ILE A 74 8.58 0.97 5.06
C ILE A 74 9.13 2.38 4.85
N TYR A 75 8.33 3.27 4.24
CA TYR A 75 8.81 4.60 3.84
C TYR A 75 9.01 5.53 5.03
N GLU A 76 8.18 5.46 6.05
CA GLU A 76 8.38 6.24 7.26
C GLU A 76 9.68 5.84 7.98
N ASN A 77 10.02 4.55 8.04
CA ASN A 77 11.26 4.10 8.63
C ASN A 77 12.50 4.46 7.79
N ILE A 78 12.42 4.30 6.48
CA ILE A 78 13.60 4.50 5.60
C ILE A 78 13.84 5.99 5.31
N LEU A 79 12.78 6.78 5.09
CA LEU A 79 12.90 8.15 4.60
C LEU A 79 12.67 9.22 5.67
N ARG A 80 11.97 8.91 6.76
CA ARG A 80 11.47 9.92 7.72
C ARG A 80 11.77 9.61 9.19
N GLY A 81 12.72 8.74 9.45
CA GLY A 81 13.16 8.43 10.82
C GLY A 81 12.17 7.64 11.67
N GLY A 82 11.08 7.14 11.11
CA GLY A 82 10.17 6.24 11.78
C GLY A 82 9.12 6.86 12.70
N TRP A 83 9.00 8.18 12.78
CA TRP A 83 8.09 8.88 13.69
C TRP A 83 6.60 8.50 13.48
N HIS A 84 6.20 8.27 12.24
CA HIS A 84 4.85 7.90 11.86
C HIS A 84 4.77 6.48 11.30
N ALA A 85 5.80 5.67 11.53
CA ALA A 85 5.83 4.30 11.03
C ALA A 85 4.74 3.46 11.69
N VAL A 86 4.01 2.74 10.85
CA VAL A 86 3.01 1.77 11.30
C VAL A 86 3.72 0.54 11.85
N SER A 87 3.37 0.12 13.05
CA SER A 87 3.91 -1.10 13.66
C SER A 87 3.18 -2.36 13.16
N ALA A 88 3.80 -3.53 13.34
CA ALA A 88 3.16 -4.80 13.03
C ALA A 88 1.84 -5.03 13.81
N GLU A 89 1.79 -4.54 15.05
CA GLU A 89 0.56 -4.58 15.86
C GLU A 89 -0.54 -3.69 15.27
N GLN A 90 -0.21 -2.47 14.86
CA GLN A 90 -1.15 -1.57 14.19
C GLN A 90 -1.63 -2.13 12.86
N ILE A 91 -0.77 -2.78 12.07
CA ILE A 91 -1.16 -3.51 10.87
C ILE A 91 -2.24 -4.55 11.19
N SER A 92 -2.04 -5.35 12.22
CA SER A 92 -3.02 -6.36 12.64
C SER A 92 -4.37 -5.74 13.00
N ILE A 93 -4.38 -4.59 13.66
CA ILE A 93 -5.61 -3.86 14.00
C ILE A 93 -6.30 -3.32 12.74
N VAL A 94 -5.56 -2.68 11.85
CA VAL A 94 -6.11 -2.16 10.57
C VAL A 94 -6.70 -3.30 9.73
N GLU A 95 -6.03 -4.43 9.64
CA GLU A 95 -6.55 -5.58 8.87
C GLU A 95 -7.81 -6.19 9.50
N ARG A 96 -7.91 -6.25 10.84
CA ARG A 96 -9.17 -6.63 11.52
C ARG A 96 -10.31 -5.67 11.19
N LEU A 97 -10.03 -4.37 11.19
CA LEU A 97 -11.00 -3.36 10.79
C LEU A 97 -11.44 -3.56 9.33
N CYS A 98 -10.51 -3.75 8.41
CA CYS A 98 -10.85 -4.08 7.02
C CYS A 98 -11.78 -5.31 6.95
N LYS A 99 -11.45 -6.37 7.66
CA LYS A 99 -12.28 -7.59 7.72
C LYS A 99 -13.68 -7.37 8.28
N SER A 100 -13.87 -6.37 9.14
CA SER A 100 -15.21 -6.01 9.63
C SER A 100 -16.07 -5.30 8.59
N TYR A 101 -15.46 -4.68 7.58
CA TYR A 101 -16.16 -4.04 6.46
C TYR A 101 -16.33 -4.97 5.26
N GLY A 102 -15.49 -5.99 5.09
CA GLY A 102 -15.58 -6.90 3.97
C GLY A 102 -14.38 -7.83 3.80
N ASP A 103 -14.18 -8.31 2.59
CA ASP A 103 -13.08 -9.22 2.27
C ASP A 103 -11.82 -8.42 1.95
N LEU A 104 -10.71 -8.78 2.60
CA LEU A 104 -9.41 -8.15 2.40
C LEU A 104 -8.53 -8.99 1.46
N THR A 105 -7.97 -8.33 0.47
CA THR A 105 -6.93 -8.88 -0.43
C THR A 105 -5.73 -7.96 -0.42
N VAL A 106 -4.55 -8.52 -0.19
CA VAL A 106 -3.27 -7.80 -0.23
C VAL A 106 -2.49 -8.25 -1.45
N VAL A 107 -2.16 -7.32 -2.32
CA VAL A 107 -1.43 -7.59 -3.57
C VAL A 107 -0.09 -6.86 -3.56
N PHE A 108 1.00 -7.61 -3.54
CA PHE A 108 2.34 -7.07 -3.71
C PHE A 108 2.75 -7.12 -5.18
N VAL A 109 2.99 -5.96 -5.77
CA VAL A 109 3.54 -5.84 -7.13
C VAL A 109 5.05 -5.80 -7.03
N THR A 110 5.73 -6.78 -7.61
CA THR A 110 7.17 -6.97 -7.51
C THR A 110 7.84 -6.88 -8.87
N THR A 111 9.06 -6.38 -8.90
CA THR A 111 9.93 -6.35 -10.08
C THR A 111 11.40 -6.29 -9.62
N SER A 112 12.34 -6.45 -10.55
CA SER A 112 13.75 -6.26 -10.22
C SER A 112 14.06 -4.80 -9.91
N VAL A 113 15.06 -4.58 -9.06
CA VAL A 113 15.54 -3.21 -8.74
C VAL A 113 15.99 -2.47 -10.01
N ASN A 114 16.62 -3.17 -10.95
CA ASN A 114 17.06 -2.56 -12.22
C ASN A 114 15.88 -2.06 -13.05
N SER A 115 14.83 -2.87 -13.20
CA SER A 115 13.61 -2.48 -13.93
C SER A 115 12.88 -1.33 -13.24
N ALA A 116 12.73 -1.41 -11.91
CA ALA A 116 12.11 -0.35 -11.13
C ALA A 116 12.88 0.97 -11.23
N TRP A 117 14.21 0.92 -11.10
CA TRP A 117 15.06 2.10 -11.21
C TRP A 117 14.96 2.77 -12.59
N ALA A 118 14.99 1.97 -13.66
CA ALA A 118 14.84 2.50 -15.03
C ALA A 118 13.50 3.24 -15.19
N ARG A 119 12.42 2.69 -14.65
CA ARG A 119 11.07 3.30 -14.69
C ARG A 119 11.00 4.58 -13.84
N CYS A 120 11.59 4.60 -12.64
CA CYS A 120 11.66 5.79 -11.79
C CYS A 120 12.40 6.93 -12.49
N LYS A 121 13.56 6.65 -13.09
CA LYS A 121 14.33 7.65 -13.85
C LYS A 121 13.55 8.20 -15.06
N GLN A 122 12.85 7.34 -15.78
CA GLN A 122 12.04 7.74 -16.93
C GLN A 122 10.88 8.68 -16.54
N ARG A 123 10.30 8.48 -15.35
CA ARG A 123 9.21 9.34 -14.85
C ARG A 123 9.69 10.62 -14.15
N GLY A 124 10.98 10.75 -13.83
CA GLY A 124 11.51 11.87 -13.06
C GLY A 124 11.04 11.88 -11.61
N GLU A 125 10.92 10.73 -10.97
CA GLU A 125 10.50 10.62 -9.57
C GLU A 125 11.56 11.16 -8.61
N ASP A 126 11.16 12.06 -7.70
CA ASP A 126 12.05 12.77 -6.77
C ASP A 126 12.19 12.06 -5.43
N LEU A 127 11.24 11.22 -5.03
CA LEU A 127 11.24 10.57 -3.72
C LEU A 127 12.39 9.56 -3.56
N ILE A 128 12.62 8.76 -4.59
CA ILE A 128 13.72 7.79 -4.65
C ILE A 128 14.88 8.42 -5.40
N THR A 129 15.83 8.97 -4.67
CA THR A 129 16.95 9.77 -5.20
C THR A 129 18.13 8.93 -5.69
N SER A 130 18.22 7.66 -5.31
CA SER A 130 19.30 6.77 -5.72
C SER A 130 18.85 5.31 -5.86
N LYS A 131 19.60 4.56 -6.67
CA LYS A 131 19.39 3.11 -6.82
C LYS A 131 19.65 2.36 -5.52
N ASP A 132 20.59 2.82 -4.69
CA ASP A 132 20.89 2.20 -3.39
C ASP A 132 19.73 2.39 -2.40
N LEU A 133 19.07 3.54 -2.43
CA LEU A 133 17.85 3.75 -1.67
C LEU A 133 16.74 2.79 -2.13
N LEU A 134 16.58 2.62 -3.44
CA LEU A 134 15.59 1.69 -3.99
C LEU A 134 15.89 0.23 -3.61
N LYS A 135 17.17 -0.16 -3.53
CA LYS A 135 17.57 -1.49 -3.00
C LYS A 135 17.13 -1.68 -1.55
N LYS A 136 17.27 -0.66 -0.69
CA LYS A 136 16.80 -0.71 0.70
C LYS A 136 15.29 -0.87 0.76
N VAL A 137 14.55 -0.11 -0.04
CA VAL A 137 13.09 -0.22 -0.14
C VAL A 137 12.68 -1.61 -0.63
N SER A 138 13.33 -2.13 -1.67
CA SER A 138 13.09 -3.48 -2.19
C SER A 138 13.30 -4.57 -1.13
N ALA A 139 14.39 -4.49 -0.37
CA ALA A 139 14.66 -5.43 0.72
C ALA A 139 13.58 -5.36 1.81
N ALA A 140 13.13 -4.15 2.16
CA ALA A 140 12.05 -3.96 3.13
C ALA A 140 10.72 -4.54 2.65
N TYR A 141 10.39 -4.41 1.37
CA TYR A 141 9.21 -5.06 0.80
C TYR A 141 9.31 -6.59 0.81
N ASN A 142 10.48 -7.16 0.57
CA ASN A 142 10.67 -8.61 0.68
C ASN A 142 10.37 -9.12 2.11
N GLU A 143 10.78 -8.38 3.13
CA GLU A 143 10.43 -8.69 4.53
C GLU A 143 8.94 -8.46 4.81
N ALA A 144 8.34 -7.41 4.28
CA ALA A 144 6.91 -7.15 4.40
C ALA A 144 6.05 -8.25 3.76
N ILE A 145 6.46 -8.77 2.61
CA ILE A 145 5.80 -9.91 1.96
C ILE A 145 5.83 -11.16 2.84
N LYS A 146 6.98 -11.47 3.45
CA LYS A 146 7.10 -12.58 4.40
C LYS A 146 6.18 -12.39 5.62
N LEU A 147 6.18 -11.19 6.18
CA LEU A 147 5.29 -10.83 7.30
C LEU A 147 3.82 -11.01 6.91
N ALA A 148 3.41 -10.48 5.76
CA ALA A 148 2.04 -10.58 5.28
C ALA A 148 1.61 -12.04 5.06
N LYS A 149 2.46 -12.86 4.44
CA LYS A 149 2.17 -14.29 4.23
C LYS A 149 2.00 -15.08 5.53
N LEU A 150 2.68 -14.65 6.60
CA LEU A 150 2.60 -15.31 7.91
C LEU A 150 1.43 -14.81 8.76
N SER A 151 1.08 -13.53 8.69
CA SER A 151 0.23 -12.87 9.69
C SER A 151 -0.92 -12.04 9.12
N SER A 152 -0.99 -11.79 7.81
CA SER A 152 -2.11 -11.03 7.24
C SER A 152 -3.43 -11.79 7.40
N LEU A 153 -4.48 -11.06 7.73
CA LEU A 153 -5.85 -11.56 7.77
C LEU A 153 -6.51 -11.60 6.39
N GLY A 154 -5.89 -10.99 5.40
CA GLY A 154 -6.31 -10.99 4.00
C GLY A 154 -5.70 -12.14 3.20
N MET A 155 -6.22 -12.33 1.99
CA MET A 155 -5.55 -13.17 0.99
C MET A 155 -4.36 -12.40 0.41
N VAL A 156 -3.20 -13.02 0.40
CA VAL A 156 -1.95 -12.37 -0.04
C VAL A 156 -1.50 -12.91 -1.39
N TYR A 157 -1.31 -12.02 -2.35
CA TYR A 157 -0.83 -12.34 -3.69
C TYR A 157 0.44 -11.56 -4.04
N GLU A 158 1.29 -12.17 -4.84
CA GLU A 158 2.41 -11.50 -5.52
C GLU A 158 2.15 -11.44 -7.01
N VAL A 159 2.30 -10.24 -7.59
CA VAL A 159 2.24 -10.01 -9.04
C VAL A 159 3.61 -9.54 -9.51
N LYS A 160 4.27 -10.35 -10.30
CA LYS A 160 5.59 -10.02 -10.89
C LYS A 160 5.42 -9.26 -12.20
N THR A 161 6.18 -8.20 -12.35
CA THR A 161 6.18 -7.37 -13.57
C THR A 161 7.53 -7.34 -14.28
#